data_a658c8d02ebdc4fe9a7d6083603de3a4
#
_entry.id   a658c8d02ebdc4fe9a7d6083603de3a4
#
_cell.length_a   1.000
_cell.length_b   1.000
_cell.length_c   1.000
_cell.angle_alpha   90.00
_cell.angle_beta   90.00
_cell.angle_gamma   90.00
#
_symmetry.space_group_name_H-M   'P 1'
#
loop_
_entity.id
_entity.type
_entity.pdbx_description
1 polymer ?
#
loop_
_entity_poly.entity_id
_entity_poly.type
_entity_poly.pdbx_seq_one_letter_code
_entity_poly.pdbx_strand_id
1 'polypeptide(L)'
;MQQTLADTDSAVSSSRPHYRRTLDLVHTRLLPRTYAEIGVAGGGTLSLVLPGTAAVAIDPKPRIRRPVPRSAKVFSMTSDEFFAAHDLRRLLDDRPVDVGFIDGMHLFEFALRDFINLERHCGPDSVLLLHDCYPVSEAAASREHAESMGNWSGDVWKVIACLKEHRQDLDVSVADIRPSGLGIVTGLDPTSTVLADRFDEICRRYVPLEYGFLAEGKEEKLNRVDGDPRTVLSLLPGRPYRRGSRALLRAGRDARRRRKRLAHRVMRIRRGAGRRLRRRVREARRRLRLR
;
A
#
# COMPACT_ATOMS: atom_id res chain seq x y z
N MET A 1 30.53 -22.10 4.42
CA MET A 1 29.92 -21.67 3.14
C MET A 1 28.47 -21.18 3.27
N GLN A 2 27.80 -21.34 4.43
CA GLN A 2 26.42 -20.83 4.65
C GLN A 2 26.34 -19.36 5.10
N GLN A 3 27.42 -18.78 5.60
CA GLN A 3 27.44 -17.39 6.09
C GLN A 3 27.50 -16.34 4.96
N THR A 4 28.04 -16.70 3.79
CA THR A 4 28.19 -15.79 2.65
C THR A 4 26.88 -15.52 1.89
N LEU A 5 25.88 -16.41 1.96
CA LEU A 5 24.58 -16.23 1.28
C LEU A 5 23.64 -15.31 2.08
N ALA A 6 23.68 -15.36 3.41
CA ALA A 6 22.88 -14.51 4.28
C ALA A 6 23.32 -13.03 4.21
N ASP A 7 24.64 -12.78 4.08
CA ASP A 7 25.19 -11.43 3.99
C ASP A 7 24.94 -10.76 2.63
N THR A 8 24.91 -11.54 1.54
CA THR A 8 24.54 -11.03 0.21
C THR A 8 23.05 -10.66 0.11
N ASP A 9 22.18 -11.44 0.72
CA ASP A 9 20.73 -11.17 0.73
C ASP A 9 20.39 -9.92 1.57
N SER A 10 21.09 -9.70 2.68
CA SER A 10 20.98 -8.49 3.50
C SER A 10 21.45 -7.22 2.75
N ALA A 11 22.56 -7.30 2.01
CA ALA A 11 23.10 -6.17 1.26
C ALA A 11 22.24 -5.82 0.02
N VAL A 12 21.72 -6.80 -0.70
CA VAL A 12 20.79 -6.62 -1.82
C VAL A 12 19.47 -6.05 -1.32
N SER A 13 18.99 -6.51 -0.15
CA SER A 13 17.78 -5.97 0.48
C SER A 13 17.88 -4.49 0.82
N SER A 14 19.08 -3.96 1.13
CA SER A 14 19.28 -2.54 1.45
C SER A 14 19.27 -1.62 0.23
N SER A 15 19.56 -2.12 -0.97
CA SER A 15 19.65 -1.34 -2.21
C SER A 15 18.30 -1.10 -2.89
N ARG A 16 17.31 -1.99 -2.67
CA ARG A 16 15.97 -1.87 -3.27
C ARG A 16 15.20 -0.68 -2.73
N PRO A 17 14.42 0.05 -3.57
CA PRO A 17 13.62 1.17 -3.11
C PRO A 17 12.51 0.71 -2.15
N HIS A 18 12.14 1.56 -1.21
CA HIS A 18 11.02 1.30 -0.30
C HIS A 18 9.71 1.75 -0.95
N TYR A 19 8.63 0.96 -0.86
CA TYR A 19 7.35 1.19 -1.53
C TYR A 19 6.78 2.60 -1.37
N ARG A 20 6.96 3.26 -0.22
CA ARG A 20 6.51 4.64 -0.02
C ARG A 20 7.23 5.65 -0.92
N ARG A 21 8.49 5.39 -1.31
CA ARG A 21 9.18 6.23 -2.30
C ARG A 21 8.60 6.03 -3.68
N THR A 22 8.22 4.80 -3.99
CA THR A 22 7.57 4.45 -5.26
C THR A 22 6.18 5.05 -5.34
N LEU A 23 5.36 4.95 -4.28
CA LEU A 23 4.06 5.63 -4.21
C LEU A 23 4.21 7.17 -4.36
N ASP A 24 5.24 7.76 -3.73
CA ASP A 24 5.55 9.17 -3.91
C ASP A 24 5.90 9.52 -5.36
N LEU A 25 6.64 8.64 -6.04
CA LEU A 25 6.97 8.76 -7.46
C LEU A 25 5.71 8.66 -8.33
N VAL A 26 4.82 7.68 -8.07
CA VAL A 26 3.53 7.53 -8.77
C VAL A 26 2.69 8.80 -8.63
N HIS A 27 2.48 9.29 -7.42
CA HIS A 27 1.74 10.53 -7.19
C HIS A 27 2.34 11.73 -7.91
N THR A 28 3.67 11.86 -7.94
CA THR A 28 4.33 12.99 -8.60
C THR A 28 4.36 12.86 -10.12
N ARG A 29 4.34 11.65 -10.66
CA ARG A 29 4.33 11.39 -12.10
C ARG A 29 2.94 11.53 -12.70
N LEU A 30 1.94 10.90 -12.05
CA LEU A 30 0.57 10.86 -12.56
C LEU A 30 -0.26 12.10 -12.19
N LEU A 31 0.05 12.78 -11.09
CA LEU A 31 -0.73 13.92 -10.57
C LEU A 31 -2.23 13.58 -10.45
N PRO A 32 -2.61 12.53 -9.71
CA PRO A 32 -3.97 12.04 -9.67
C PRO A 32 -4.94 13.10 -9.15
N ARG A 33 -6.14 13.14 -9.73
CA ARG A 33 -7.27 13.97 -9.27
C ARG A 33 -7.98 13.27 -8.11
N THR A 34 -7.99 11.93 -8.17
CA THR A 34 -8.67 11.05 -7.23
C THR A 34 -7.72 9.95 -6.74
N TYR A 35 -7.92 9.53 -5.51
CA TYR A 35 -7.15 8.48 -4.86
C TYR A 35 -8.03 7.67 -3.92
N ALA A 36 -7.92 6.36 -3.95
CA ALA A 36 -8.56 5.47 -2.99
C ALA A 36 -7.50 4.59 -2.30
N GLU A 37 -7.64 4.35 -0.98
CA GLU A 37 -6.71 3.54 -0.20
C GLU A 37 -7.50 2.63 0.74
N ILE A 38 -7.21 1.32 0.68
CA ILE A 38 -7.72 0.32 1.60
C ILE A 38 -6.54 -0.15 2.46
N GLY A 39 -6.67 -0.02 3.80
CA GLY A 39 -5.57 -0.24 4.74
C GLY A 39 -4.74 1.02 4.96
N VAL A 40 -5.15 1.84 5.92
CA VAL A 40 -4.56 3.16 6.20
C VAL A 40 -3.53 3.11 7.31
N ALA A 41 -3.77 2.26 8.31
CA ALA A 41 -2.94 2.12 9.53
C ALA A 41 -2.53 3.48 10.12
N GLY A 42 -1.24 3.83 10.05
CA GLY A 42 -0.70 5.10 10.58
C GLY A 42 -0.79 6.31 9.63
N GLY A 43 -1.43 6.19 8.46
CA GLY A 43 -1.56 7.24 7.44
C GLY A 43 -0.25 7.53 6.70
N GLY A 44 0.64 6.52 6.61
CA GLY A 44 1.96 6.69 6.00
C GLY A 44 1.90 6.96 4.50
N THR A 45 1.07 6.23 3.80
CA THR A 45 0.79 6.28 2.35
C THR A 45 -0.19 7.42 2.05
N LEU A 46 -1.28 7.52 2.78
CA LEU A 46 -2.24 8.63 2.66
C LEU A 46 -1.58 10.02 2.80
N SER A 47 -0.52 10.12 3.60
CA SER A 47 0.25 11.37 3.72
C SER A 47 1.02 11.77 2.45
N LEU A 48 1.15 10.89 1.45
CA LEU A 48 1.82 11.16 0.18
C LEU A 48 0.90 11.80 -0.85
N VAL A 49 -0.40 11.71 -0.65
CA VAL A 49 -1.41 12.29 -1.54
C VAL A 49 -1.18 13.79 -1.71
N LEU A 50 -1.22 14.23 -2.96
CA LEU A 50 -0.94 15.61 -3.33
C LEU A 50 -2.09 16.56 -2.95
N PRO A 51 -1.81 17.84 -2.67
CA PRO A 51 -2.86 18.84 -2.49
C PRO A 51 -3.81 18.90 -3.69
N GLY A 52 -5.11 18.99 -3.41
CA GLY A 52 -6.15 19.05 -4.44
C GLY A 52 -6.49 17.70 -5.10
N THR A 53 -5.95 16.58 -4.60
CA THR A 53 -6.45 15.24 -4.92
C THR A 53 -7.60 14.92 -3.97
N ALA A 54 -8.78 14.60 -4.50
CA ALA A 54 -9.85 14.01 -3.71
C ALA A 54 -9.41 12.61 -3.28
N ALA A 55 -9.46 12.31 -1.99
CA ALA A 55 -8.98 11.03 -1.47
C ALA A 55 -10.01 10.40 -0.54
N VAL A 56 -10.23 9.10 -0.71
CA VAL A 56 -10.99 8.23 0.18
C VAL A 56 -10.05 7.16 0.74
N ALA A 57 -10.11 6.93 2.04
CA ALA A 57 -9.25 6.00 2.73
C ALA A 57 -10.09 5.17 3.71
N ILE A 58 -9.95 3.85 3.66
CA ILE A 58 -10.79 2.88 4.36
C ILE A 58 -9.92 2.01 5.24
N ASP A 59 -10.25 1.92 6.53
CA ASP A 59 -9.52 1.08 7.49
C ASP A 59 -10.41 0.87 8.73
N PRO A 60 -10.62 -0.35 9.22
CA PRO A 60 -11.50 -0.57 10.37
C PRO A 60 -10.99 0.07 11.67
N LYS A 61 -9.66 0.31 11.78
CA LYS A 61 -9.04 0.87 12.99
C LYS A 61 -7.92 1.85 12.64
N PRO A 62 -8.20 2.97 11.91
CA PRO A 62 -7.17 3.89 11.47
C PRO A 62 -6.52 4.58 12.68
N ARG A 63 -5.20 4.54 12.75
CA ARG A 63 -4.41 5.18 13.81
C ARG A 63 -3.54 6.28 13.23
N ILE A 64 -4.15 7.26 12.61
CA ILE A 64 -3.47 8.33 11.87
C ILE A 64 -2.44 9.04 12.77
N ARG A 65 -1.17 8.88 12.45
CA ARG A 65 -0.04 9.50 13.16
C ARG A 65 0.71 10.53 12.33
N ARG A 66 0.33 10.66 11.07
CA ARG A 66 0.93 11.59 10.11
C ARG A 66 -0.11 12.59 9.62
N PRO A 67 0.27 13.85 9.35
CA PRO A 67 -0.64 14.79 8.73
C PRO A 67 -1.09 14.28 7.36
N VAL A 68 -2.39 14.11 7.18
CA VAL A 68 -3.01 13.74 5.90
C VAL A 68 -3.60 14.98 5.21
N PRO A 69 -3.85 14.96 3.89
CA PRO A 69 -4.50 16.07 3.20
C PRO A 69 -5.89 16.37 3.80
N ARG A 70 -6.27 17.64 3.82
CA ARG A 70 -7.63 18.03 4.27
C ARG A 70 -8.74 17.48 3.36
N SER A 71 -8.43 17.21 2.11
CA SER A 71 -9.33 16.59 1.12
C SER A 71 -9.54 15.10 1.33
N ALA A 72 -8.78 14.45 2.22
CA ALA A 72 -8.93 13.03 2.48
C ALA A 72 -10.09 12.78 3.44
N LYS A 73 -11.02 11.92 3.00
CA LYS A 73 -12.11 11.35 3.80
C LYS A 73 -11.63 9.99 4.31
N VAL A 74 -11.62 9.80 5.63
CA VAL A 74 -11.18 8.53 6.25
C VAL A 74 -12.40 7.87 6.88
N PHE A 75 -12.65 6.62 6.50
CA PHE A 75 -13.75 5.80 6.97
C PHE A 75 -13.23 4.72 7.92
N SER A 76 -13.78 4.67 9.15
CA SER A 76 -13.41 3.70 10.19
C SER A 76 -14.34 2.49 10.11
N MET A 77 -14.19 1.68 9.06
CA MET A 77 -14.97 0.47 8.78
C MET A 77 -14.16 -0.47 7.88
N THR A 78 -14.61 -1.69 7.72
CA THR A 78 -14.04 -2.62 6.74
C THR A 78 -14.33 -2.17 5.32
N SER A 79 -13.55 -2.65 4.34
CA SER A 79 -13.81 -2.37 2.92
C SER A 79 -15.16 -2.96 2.48
N ASP A 80 -15.53 -4.14 2.97
CA ASP A 80 -16.83 -4.77 2.67
C ASP A 80 -18.00 -3.90 3.14
N GLU A 81 -17.95 -3.40 4.40
CA GLU A 81 -18.96 -2.48 4.93
C GLU A 81 -19.00 -1.17 4.14
N PHE A 82 -17.84 -0.66 3.76
CA PHE A 82 -17.76 0.58 2.99
C PHE A 82 -18.43 0.45 1.63
N PHE A 83 -18.08 -0.57 0.84
CA PHE A 83 -18.65 -0.75 -0.50
C PHE A 83 -20.11 -1.17 -0.48
N ALA A 84 -20.60 -1.76 0.62
CA ALA A 84 -22.04 -2.02 0.81
C ALA A 84 -22.83 -0.73 1.12
N ALA A 85 -22.23 0.25 1.78
CA ALA A 85 -22.92 1.44 2.29
C ALA A 85 -22.67 2.73 1.47
N HIS A 86 -21.59 2.78 0.70
CA HIS A 86 -21.13 4.02 0.06
C HIS A 86 -20.82 3.83 -1.43
N ASP A 87 -21.13 4.85 -2.21
CA ASP A 87 -20.68 4.98 -3.59
C ASP A 87 -19.35 5.78 -3.61
N LEU A 88 -18.26 5.09 -3.92
CA LEU A 88 -16.93 5.68 -3.96
C LEU A 88 -16.82 6.82 -4.99
N ARG A 89 -17.49 6.72 -6.16
CA ARG A 89 -17.45 7.76 -7.19
C ARG A 89 -18.07 9.07 -6.68
N ARG A 90 -19.22 9.01 -6.02
CA ARG A 90 -19.84 10.20 -5.42
C ARG A 90 -18.95 10.87 -4.39
N LEU A 91 -18.18 10.08 -3.64
CA LEU A 91 -17.21 10.60 -2.68
C LEU A 91 -15.99 11.24 -3.34
N LEU A 92 -15.73 10.92 -4.62
CA LEU A 92 -14.63 11.42 -5.45
C LEU A 92 -15.09 12.41 -6.53
N ASP A 93 -16.15 13.19 -6.26
CA ASP A 93 -16.71 14.20 -7.16
C ASP A 93 -17.15 13.60 -8.52
N ASP A 94 -17.79 12.42 -8.50
CA ASP A 94 -18.27 11.62 -9.65
C ASP A 94 -17.18 11.24 -10.66
N ARG A 95 -15.91 11.23 -10.22
CA ARG A 95 -14.76 10.85 -11.04
C ARG A 95 -14.34 9.40 -10.79
N PRO A 96 -13.75 8.74 -11.80
CA PRO A 96 -13.10 7.46 -11.57
C PRO A 96 -11.92 7.59 -10.60
N VAL A 97 -11.52 6.49 -9.98
CA VAL A 97 -10.29 6.38 -9.21
C VAL A 97 -9.10 6.47 -10.16
N ASP A 98 -8.30 7.53 -10.12
CA ASP A 98 -7.10 7.65 -10.94
C ASP A 98 -5.99 6.69 -10.43
N VAL A 99 -5.81 6.62 -9.10
CA VAL A 99 -4.84 5.71 -8.45
C VAL A 99 -5.50 5.09 -7.22
N GLY A 100 -5.50 3.76 -7.16
CA GLY A 100 -5.91 2.98 -5.98
C GLY A 100 -4.72 2.30 -5.31
N PHE A 101 -4.79 2.08 -3.99
CA PHE A 101 -3.80 1.34 -3.23
C PHE A 101 -4.48 0.37 -2.26
N ILE A 102 -4.09 -0.90 -2.32
CA ILE A 102 -4.62 -1.98 -1.51
C ILE A 102 -3.50 -2.49 -0.60
N ASP A 103 -3.67 -2.34 0.71
CA ASP A 103 -2.74 -2.75 1.77
C ASP A 103 -3.55 -3.13 3.03
N GLY A 104 -4.60 -3.95 2.83
CA GLY A 104 -5.63 -4.27 3.81
C GLY A 104 -5.27 -5.46 4.71
N MET A 105 -6.04 -6.54 4.61
CA MET A 105 -5.98 -7.68 5.54
C MET A 105 -4.86 -8.69 5.23
N HIS A 106 -4.17 -8.59 4.11
CA HIS A 106 -3.10 -9.48 3.64
C HIS A 106 -3.52 -10.94 3.44
N LEU A 107 -4.80 -11.20 3.26
CA LEU A 107 -5.35 -12.50 2.87
C LEU A 107 -5.96 -12.43 1.48
N PHE A 108 -5.73 -13.48 0.69
CA PHE A 108 -6.08 -13.55 -0.73
C PHE A 108 -7.52 -13.12 -1.04
N GLU A 109 -8.50 -13.73 -0.38
CA GLU A 109 -9.92 -13.50 -0.63
C GLU A 109 -10.37 -12.08 -0.32
N PHE A 110 -9.77 -11.44 0.70
CA PHE A 110 -10.04 -10.04 1.04
C PHE A 110 -9.36 -9.10 0.04
N ALA A 111 -8.10 -9.34 -0.28
CA ALA A 111 -7.36 -8.52 -1.25
C ALA A 111 -7.97 -8.63 -2.67
N LEU A 112 -8.44 -9.82 -3.06
CA LEU A 112 -9.16 -10.02 -4.33
C LEU A 112 -10.48 -9.25 -4.34
N ARG A 113 -11.25 -9.29 -3.25
CA ARG A 113 -12.51 -8.55 -3.13
C ARG A 113 -12.29 -7.05 -3.15
N ASP A 114 -11.24 -6.58 -2.48
CA ASP A 114 -10.82 -5.17 -2.51
C ASP A 114 -10.46 -4.74 -3.93
N PHE A 115 -9.76 -5.58 -4.69
CA PHE A 115 -9.44 -5.34 -6.10
C PHE A 115 -10.71 -5.23 -6.95
N ILE A 116 -11.62 -6.22 -6.86
CA ILE A 116 -12.90 -6.25 -7.60
C ILE A 116 -13.72 -4.99 -7.30
N ASN A 117 -13.81 -4.62 -6.03
CA ASN A 117 -14.60 -3.46 -5.61
C ASN A 117 -13.98 -2.15 -6.11
N LEU A 118 -12.65 -1.98 -6.05
CA LEU A 118 -11.99 -0.79 -6.56
C LEU A 118 -12.05 -0.70 -8.09
N GLU A 119 -11.87 -1.82 -8.81
CA GLU A 119 -11.87 -1.84 -10.27
C GLU A 119 -13.18 -1.28 -10.85
N ARG A 120 -14.33 -1.58 -10.24
CA ARG A 120 -15.66 -1.04 -10.63
C ARG A 120 -15.73 0.49 -10.61
N HIS A 121 -14.84 1.13 -9.85
CA HIS A 121 -14.77 2.60 -9.74
C HIS A 121 -13.62 3.21 -10.54
N CYS A 122 -12.84 2.39 -11.24
CA CYS A 122 -11.72 2.82 -12.08
C CYS A 122 -12.16 3.32 -13.46
N GLY A 123 -11.22 3.78 -14.24
CA GLY A 123 -11.31 4.03 -15.68
C GLY A 123 -10.15 3.32 -16.38
N PRO A 124 -10.12 3.33 -17.72
CA PRO A 124 -9.11 2.58 -18.49
C PRO A 124 -7.67 3.08 -18.26
N ASP A 125 -7.48 4.33 -17.88
CA ASP A 125 -6.16 4.89 -17.55
C ASP A 125 -5.81 4.76 -16.07
N SER A 126 -6.67 4.16 -15.24
CA SER A 126 -6.43 4.01 -13.80
C SER A 126 -5.28 3.06 -13.49
N VAL A 127 -4.71 3.20 -12.30
CA VAL A 127 -3.68 2.30 -11.78
C VAL A 127 -4.12 1.78 -10.42
N LEU A 128 -4.15 0.46 -10.25
CA LEU A 128 -4.26 -0.17 -8.95
C LEU A 128 -2.90 -0.70 -8.51
N LEU A 129 -2.54 -0.38 -7.27
CA LEU A 129 -1.30 -0.79 -6.63
C LEU A 129 -1.64 -1.71 -5.47
N LEU A 130 -0.99 -2.87 -5.40
CA LEU A 130 -1.19 -3.86 -4.34
C LEU A 130 0.11 -4.04 -3.57
N HIS A 131 0.05 -3.89 -2.24
CA HIS A 131 1.20 -4.19 -1.39
C HIS A 131 1.33 -5.71 -1.15
N ASP A 132 2.50 -6.14 -0.66
CA ASP A 132 2.76 -7.53 -0.22
C ASP A 132 2.64 -8.62 -1.29
N CYS A 133 2.88 -8.27 -2.55
CA CYS A 133 2.77 -9.20 -3.68
C CYS A 133 4.00 -10.08 -3.92
N TYR A 134 5.13 -9.83 -3.23
CA TYR A 134 6.39 -10.57 -3.40
C TYR A 134 6.96 -11.00 -2.05
N PRO A 135 6.43 -12.07 -1.44
CA PRO A 135 6.86 -12.54 -0.13
C PRO A 135 8.35 -12.91 -0.11
N VAL A 136 9.05 -12.53 0.94
CA VAL A 136 10.50 -12.78 1.08
C VAL A 136 10.83 -14.22 1.49
N SER A 137 9.88 -14.95 2.05
CA SER A 137 10.01 -16.34 2.49
C SER A 137 8.64 -17.01 2.58
N GLU A 138 8.63 -18.32 2.72
CA GLU A 138 7.42 -19.09 3.01
C GLU A 138 6.71 -18.63 4.27
N ALA A 139 7.48 -18.42 5.35
CA ALA A 139 6.92 -17.89 6.60
C ALA A 139 6.24 -16.53 6.41
N ALA A 140 6.84 -15.62 5.62
CA ALA A 140 6.24 -14.33 5.30
C ALA A 140 4.95 -14.46 4.47
N ALA A 141 4.83 -15.52 3.66
CA ALA A 141 3.68 -15.83 2.82
C ALA A 141 2.57 -16.59 3.54
N SER A 142 2.78 -16.94 4.81
CA SER A 142 1.80 -17.69 5.62
C SER A 142 0.50 -16.90 5.79
N ARG A 143 -0.63 -17.60 5.79
CA ARG A 143 -1.93 -17.03 6.15
C ARG A 143 -2.03 -16.71 7.64
N GLU A 144 -1.24 -17.39 8.46
CA GLU A 144 -1.17 -17.16 9.89
C GLU A 144 -0.15 -16.07 10.22
N HIS A 145 -0.63 -15.00 10.82
CA HIS A 145 0.24 -13.93 11.32
C HIS A 145 0.81 -14.30 12.70
N ALA A 146 2.11 -14.56 12.75
CA ALA A 146 2.81 -14.64 14.02
C ALA A 146 3.41 -13.27 14.39
N GLU A 147 3.17 -12.77 15.60
CA GLU A 147 3.67 -11.45 16.07
C GLU A 147 5.21 -11.32 15.99
N SER A 148 5.93 -12.44 15.97
CA SER A 148 7.38 -12.49 15.81
C SER A 148 7.87 -12.25 14.38
N MET A 149 6.97 -12.24 13.36
CA MET A 149 7.32 -12.05 11.97
C MET A 149 7.40 -10.57 11.61
N GLY A 150 8.61 -10.06 11.42
CA GLY A 150 8.83 -8.64 11.09
C GLY A 150 8.32 -8.19 9.71
N ASN A 151 8.15 -9.10 8.75
CA ASN A 151 7.76 -8.82 7.35
C ASN A 151 6.70 -9.81 6.87
N TRP A 152 5.58 -9.89 7.57
CA TRP A 152 4.45 -10.72 7.13
C TRP A 152 3.73 -10.05 5.95
N SER A 153 3.63 -10.74 4.85
CA SER A 153 2.92 -10.32 3.62
C SER A 153 1.61 -11.08 3.41
N GLY A 154 1.39 -12.14 4.19
CA GLY A 154 0.27 -13.03 3.95
C GLY A 154 0.30 -13.65 2.56
N ASP A 155 -0.85 -14.02 2.04
CA ASP A 155 -0.96 -14.67 0.75
C ASP A 155 -1.49 -13.77 -0.39
N VAL A 156 -1.26 -12.45 -0.30
CA VAL A 156 -1.64 -11.46 -1.33
C VAL A 156 -1.04 -11.78 -2.70
N TRP A 157 0.15 -12.42 -2.75
CA TRP A 157 0.76 -12.85 -4.00
C TRP A 157 -0.16 -13.70 -4.89
N LYS A 158 -1.11 -14.43 -4.29
CA LYS A 158 -2.11 -15.22 -5.01
C LYS A 158 -3.03 -14.37 -5.86
N VAL A 159 -3.27 -13.11 -5.47
CA VAL A 159 -4.06 -12.16 -6.28
C VAL A 159 -3.37 -11.92 -7.62
N ILE A 160 -2.06 -11.73 -7.62
CA ILE A 160 -1.29 -11.52 -8.86
C ILE A 160 -1.39 -12.75 -9.77
N ALA A 161 -1.20 -13.96 -9.22
CA ALA A 161 -1.34 -15.20 -9.98
C ALA A 161 -2.76 -15.37 -10.53
N CYS A 162 -3.78 -15.06 -9.72
CA CYS A 162 -5.19 -15.10 -10.11
C CYS A 162 -5.49 -14.09 -11.24
N LEU A 163 -5.06 -12.85 -11.13
CA LEU A 163 -5.27 -11.83 -12.16
C LEU A 163 -4.64 -12.25 -13.48
N LYS A 164 -3.41 -12.74 -13.47
CA LYS A 164 -2.72 -13.21 -14.68
C LYS A 164 -3.42 -14.38 -15.37
N GLU A 165 -4.08 -15.25 -14.60
CA GLU A 165 -4.79 -16.39 -15.15
C GLU A 165 -6.16 -16.02 -15.70
N HIS A 166 -6.92 -15.22 -14.94
CA HIS A 166 -8.34 -14.96 -15.23
C HIS A 166 -8.61 -13.65 -15.96
N ARG A 167 -7.64 -12.72 -15.98
CA ARG A 167 -7.77 -11.37 -16.55
C ARG A 167 -6.58 -11.03 -17.46
N GLN A 168 -6.53 -11.70 -18.62
CA GLN A 168 -5.49 -11.48 -19.64
C GLN A 168 -5.59 -10.11 -20.34
N ASP A 169 -6.66 -9.40 -20.11
CA ASP A 169 -6.88 -8.01 -20.52
C ASP A 169 -6.12 -6.99 -19.66
N LEU A 170 -5.65 -7.40 -18.47
CA LEU A 170 -4.90 -6.54 -17.57
C LEU A 170 -3.38 -6.65 -17.81
N ASP A 171 -2.70 -5.51 -17.68
CA ASP A 171 -1.24 -5.49 -17.53
C ASP A 171 -0.90 -5.63 -16.04
N VAL A 172 -0.37 -6.78 -15.64
CA VAL A 172 -0.04 -7.10 -14.25
C VAL A 172 1.44 -7.34 -14.10
N SER A 173 2.10 -6.57 -13.24
CA SER A 173 3.52 -6.71 -12.91
C SER A 173 3.77 -6.53 -11.42
N VAL A 174 4.79 -7.20 -10.88
CA VAL A 174 5.24 -7.00 -9.50
C VAL A 174 6.63 -6.39 -9.50
N ALA A 175 6.72 -5.15 -9.09
CA ALA A 175 8.00 -4.48 -8.90
C ALA A 175 8.70 -4.96 -7.63
N ASP A 176 9.99 -5.34 -7.75
CA ASP A 176 10.83 -5.79 -6.62
C ASP A 176 11.19 -4.62 -5.72
N ILE A 177 10.29 -4.29 -4.81
CA ILE A 177 10.34 -3.14 -3.92
C ILE A 177 10.21 -3.62 -2.47
N ARG A 178 10.98 -3.02 -1.57
CA ARG A 178 10.93 -3.39 -0.14
C ARG A 178 9.64 -2.91 0.54
N PRO A 179 9.12 -3.69 1.50
CA PRO A 179 9.66 -4.95 2.03
C PRO A 179 9.28 -6.19 1.20
N SER A 180 8.15 -6.21 0.54
CA SER A 180 7.46 -7.43 0.06
C SER A 180 6.84 -7.25 -1.33
N GLY A 181 7.47 -6.41 -2.19
CA GLY A 181 7.01 -6.14 -3.55
C GLY A 181 5.82 -5.18 -3.62
N LEU A 182 5.59 -4.70 -4.83
CA LEU A 182 4.44 -3.84 -5.17
C LEU A 182 3.84 -4.31 -6.49
N GLY A 183 2.64 -4.85 -6.44
CA GLY A 183 1.84 -5.13 -7.63
C GLY A 183 1.41 -3.83 -8.30
N ILE A 184 1.52 -3.78 -9.61
CA ILE A 184 1.10 -2.65 -10.46
C ILE A 184 0.17 -3.23 -11.52
N VAL A 185 -1.08 -2.78 -11.51
CA VAL A 185 -2.12 -3.26 -12.44
C VAL A 185 -2.68 -2.08 -13.21
N THR A 186 -2.68 -2.21 -14.54
CA THR A 186 -3.26 -1.26 -15.50
C THR A 186 -4.12 -1.99 -16.53
N GLY A 187 -4.76 -1.28 -17.44
CA GLY A 187 -5.72 -1.90 -18.38
C GLY A 187 -7.08 -2.22 -17.73
N LEU A 188 -7.43 -1.53 -16.65
CA LEU A 188 -8.61 -1.82 -15.83
C LEU A 188 -9.92 -1.61 -16.60
N ASP A 189 -10.83 -2.56 -16.45
CA ASP A 189 -12.18 -2.51 -17.02
C ASP A 189 -13.25 -2.51 -15.90
N PRO A 190 -13.87 -1.34 -15.62
CA PRO A 190 -14.88 -1.22 -14.57
C PRO A 190 -16.17 -2.02 -14.86
N THR A 191 -16.33 -2.53 -16.07
CA THR A 191 -17.49 -3.33 -16.47
C THR A 191 -17.26 -4.83 -16.36
N SER A 192 -16.02 -5.24 -16.12
CA SER A 192 -15.66 -6.65 -15.98
C SER A 192 -16.32 -7.29 -14.76
N THR A 193 -17.00 -8.41 -14.97
CA THR A 193 -17.61 -9.23 -13.91
C THR A 193 -16.88 -10.56 -13.71
N VAL A 194 -15.85 -10.85 -14.52
CA VAL A 194 -15.16 -12.15 -14.57
C VAL A 194 -14.74 -12.66 -13.20
N LEU A 195 -14.12 -11.81 -12.39
CA LEU A 195 -13.66 -12.18 -11.05
C LEU A 195 -14.82 -12.26 -10.05
N ALA A 196 -15.80 -11.38 -10.17
CA ALA A 196 -16.95 -11.33 -9.27
C ALA A 196 -17.87 -12.54 -9.47
N ASP A 197 -18.17 -12.89 -10.72
CA ASP A 197 -19.06 -14.01 -11.06
C ASP A 197 -18.47 -15.36 -10.64
N ARG A 198 -17.15 -15.46 -10.59
CA ARG A 198 -16.41 -16.68 -10.23
C ARG A 198 -15.71 -16.61 -8.88
N PHE A 199 -16.05 -15.64 -8.04
CA PHE A 199 -15.34 -15.36 -6.80
C PHE A 199 -15.19 -16.61 -5.91
N ASP A 200 -16.29 -17.33 -5.66
CA ASP A 200 -16.27 -18.52 -4.80
C ASP A 200 -15.46 -19.68 -5.41
N GLU A 201 -15.54 -19.87 -6.73
CA GLU A 201 -14.73 -20.86 -7.44
C GLU A 201 -13.24 -20.52 -7.32
N ILE A 202 -12.90 -19.27 -7.58
CA ILE A 202 -11.53 -18.75 -7.46
C ILE A 202 -11.01 -18.92 -6.02
N CYS A 203 -11.81 -18.57 -5.02
CA CYS A 203 -11.43 -18.75 -3.62
C CYS A 203 -11.17 -20.21 -3.28
N ARG A 204 -12.06 -21.13 -3.70
CA ARG A 204 -11.84 -22.58 -3.48
C ARG A 204 -10.54 -23.09 -4.10
N ARG A 205 -10.11 -22.51 -5.22
CA ARG A 205 -8.86 -22.90 -5.90
C ARG A 205 -7.62 -22.25 -5.29
N TYR A 206 -7.66 -20.96 -5.01
CA TYR A 206 -6.44 -20.20 -4.62
C TYR A 206 -6.17 -20.18 -3.11
N VAL A 207 -7.21 -20.18 -2.26
CA VAL A 207 -7.00 -20.14 -0.80
C VAL A 207 -6.13 -21.30 -0.31
N PRO A 208 -6.33 -22.56 -0.74
CA PRO A 208 -5.53 -23.69 -0.27
C PRO A 208 -4.14 -23.79 -0.93
N LEU A 209 -3.79 -22.93 -1.90
CA LEU A 209 -2.47 -22.99 -2.51
C LEU A 209 -1.38 -22.72 -1.48
N GLU A 210 -0.39 -23.60 -1.43
CA GLU A 210 0.78 -23.45 -0.57
C GLU A 210 1.89 -22.68 -1.26
N TYR A 211 2.88 -22.23 -0.48
CA TYR A 211 4.04 -21.49 -0.97
C TYR A 211 4.86 -22.27 -2.00
N GLY A 212 4.87 -23.61 -1.94
CA GLY A 212 5.51 -24.48 -2.93
C GLY A 212 5.08 -24.17 -4.36
N PHE A 213 3.80 -23.87 -4.57
CA PHE A 213 3.30 -23.43 -5.88
C PHE A 213 4.02 -22.16 -6.38
N LEU A 214 4.26 -21.20 -5.49
CA LEU A 214 4.96 -19.97 -5.85
C LEU A 214 6.45 -20.21 -6.06
N ALA A 215 7.08 -21.00 -5.20
CA ALA A 215 8.53 -21.26 -5.23
C ALA A 215 8.99 -21.81 -6.59
N GLU A 216 8.15 -22.62 -7.24
CA GLU A 216 8.38 -23.17 -8.57
C GLU A 216 8.16 -22.11 -9.68
N GLY A 217 9.05 -21.12 -9.81
CA GLY A 217 8.97 -20.09 -10.86
C GLY A 217 8.33 -18.78 -10.39
N LYS A 218 8.65 -18.36 -9.18
CA LYS A 218 8.16 -17.15 -8.53
C LYS A 218 8.26 -15.89 -9.40
N GLU A 219 9.38 -15.71 -10.06
CA GLU A 219 9.65 -14.54 -10.92
C GLU A 219 8.65 -14.44 -12.07
N GLU A 220 8.44 -15.57 -12.77
CA GLU A 220 7.53 -15.65 -13.90
C GLU A 220 6.06 -15.58 -13.49
N LYS A 221 5.69 -16.34 -12.44
CA LYS A 221 4.31 -16.39 -11.93
C LYS A 221 3.83 -15.01 -11.48
N LEU A 222 4.73 -14.20 -10.93
CA LEU A 222 4.41 -12.86 -10.48
C LEU A 222 4.71 -11.76 -11.51
N ASN A 223 5.26 -12.13 -12.68
CA ASN A 223 5.75 -11.16 -13.67
C ASN A 223 6.63 -10.09 -13.00
N ARG A 224 7.69 -10.57 -12.29
CA ARG A 224 8.59 -9.71 -11.55
C ARG A 224 9.37 -8.79 -12.48
N VAL A 225 9.43 -7.54 -12.10
CA VAL A 225 10.24 -6.50 -12.74
C VAL A 225 11.13 -5.80 -11.70
N ASP A 226 12.17 -5.12 -12.17
CA ASP A 226 13.02 -4.35 -11.28
C ASP A 226 12.24 -3.18 -10.67
N GLY A 227 12.49 -2.91 -9.38
CA GLY A 227 11.85 -1.84 -8.62
C GLY A 227 12.46 -0.46 -8.83
N ASP A 228 13.34 -0.28 -9.81
CA ASP A 228 13.95 1.01 -10.09
C ASP A 228 12.93 2.02 -10.68
N PRO A 229 13.16 3.34 -10.50
CA PRO A 229 12.20 4.36 -10.94
C PRO A 229 11.87 4.37 -12.43
N ARG A 230 12.80 3.95 -13.31
CA ARG A 230 12.56 3.97 -14.76
C ARG A 230 11.62 2.84 -15.15
N THR A 231 11.89 1.63 -14.65
CA THR A 231 11.06 0.46 -14.83
C THR A 231 9.65 0.70 -14.31
N VAL A 232 9.49 1.17 -13.07
CA VAL A 232 8.17 1.50 -12.52
C VAL A 232 7.44 2.54 -13.35
N LEU A 233 8.12 3.60 -13.80
CA LEU A 233 7.48 4.64 -14.60
C LEU A 233 7.05 4.15 -15.99
N SER A 234 7.70 3.15 -16.57
CA SER A 234 7.31 2.58 -17.87
C SER A 234 6.02 1.76 -17.80
N LEU A 235 5.66 1.26 -16.61
CA LEU A 235 4.42 0.52 -16.36
C LEU A 235 3.20 1.43 -16.13
N LEU A 236 3.42 2.72 -15.94
CA LEU A 236 2.35 3.67 -15.63
C LEU A 236 1.80 4.32 -16.92
N PRO A 237 0.55 4.81 -16.91
CA PRO A 237 -0.01 5.59 -18.02
C PRO A 237 0.92 6.72 -18.45
N GLY A 238 1.08 6.88 -19.76
CA GLY A 238 2.06 7.81 -20.34
C GLY A 238 1.85 9.29 -19.99
N ARG A 239 0.62 9.69 -19.62
CA ARG A 239 0.24 11.08 -19.36
C ARG A 239 -0.23 11.30 -17.94
N PRO A 240 0.09 12.46 -17.33
CA PRO A 240 -0.46 12.81 -16.02
C PRO A 240 -1.95 13.18 -16.16
N TYR A 241 -2.74 12.87 -15.13
CA TYR A 241 -4.18 13.18 -15.08
C TYR A 241 -4.47 14.70 -15.03
N ARG A 242 -3.52 15.49 -14.54
CA ARG A 242 -3.65 16.96 -14.46
C ARG A 242 -2.58 17.67 -15.26
N ARG A 243 -2.98 18.75 -15.96
CA ARG A 243 -2.06 19.69 -16.59
C ARG A 243 -1.60 20.75 -15.56
N GLY A 244 -0.47 21.42 -15.80
CA GLY A 244 0.01 22.49 -14.90
C GLY A 244 0.91 21.99 -13.77
N SER A 245 1.69 21.00 -14.04
CA SER A 245 2.46 20.20 -13.10
C SER A 245 3.43 20.94 -12.17
N ARG A 246 4.08 22.03 -12.61
CA ARG A 246 5.13 22.69 -11.80
C ARG A 246 4.60 23.32 -10.52
N ALA A 247 3.44 23.98 -10.56
CA ALA A 247 2.83 24.59 -9.36
C ALA A 247 2.35 23.53 -8.36
N LEU A 248 1.71 22.47 -8.85
CA LEU A 248 1.25 21.34 -8.04
C LEU A 248 2.41 20.57 -7.40
N LEU A 249 3.48 20.33 -8.14
CA LEU A 249 4.67 19.68 -7.64
C LEU A 249 5.41 20.54 -6.59
N ARG A 250 5.44 21.88 -6.79
CA ARG A 250 5.94 22.81 -5.76
C ARG A 250 5.09 22.77 -4.53
N ALA A 251 3.75 22.91 -4.67
CA ALA A 251 2.81 22.84 -3.55
C ALA A 251 2.91 21.49 -2.81
N GLY A 252 3.04 20.38 -3.51
CA GLY A 252 3.27 19.05 -2.95
C GLY A 252 4.58 18.98 -2.14
N ARG A 253 5.69 19.45 -2.70
CA ARG A 253 6.98 19.52 -2.00
C ARG A 253 6.91 20.39 -0.74
N ASP A 254 6.26 21.54 -0.83
CA ASP A 254 6.13 22.47 0.30
C ASP A 254 5.22 21.88 1.39
N ALA A 255 4.11 21.25 1.01
CA ALA A 255 3.24 20.53 1.93
C ALA A 255 3.99 19.39 2.64
N ARG A 256 4.80 18.61 1.93
CA ARG A 256 5.65 17.54 2.51
C ARG A 256 6.71 18.09 3.44
N ARG A 257 7.39 19.18 3.07
CA ARG A 257 8.37 19.85 3.94
C ARG A 257 7.72 20.36 5.23
N ARG A 258 6.55 21.00 5.13
CA ARG A 258 5.76 21.46 6.30
C ARG A 258 5.35 20.28 7.18
N ARG A 259 4.86 19.18 6.59
CA ARG A 259 4.47 17.95 7.31
C ARG A 259 5.67 17.31 8.02
N LYS A 260 6.83 17.20 7.37
CA LYS A 260 8.06 16.71 8.01
C LYS A 260 8.45 17.59 9.20
N ARG A 261 8.47 18.91 9.05
CA ARG A 261 8.79 19.85 10.15
C ARG A 261 7.81 19.69 11.32
N LEU A 262 6.51 19.56 11.05
CA LEU A 262 5.49 19.35 12.08
C LEU A 262 5.69 18.02 12.80
N ALA A 263 5.91 16.93 12.06
CA ALA A 263 6.19 15.62 12.63
C ALA A 263 7.44 15.63 13.53
N HIS A 264 8.53 16.29 13.09
CA HIS A 264 9.73 16.48 13.90
C HIS A 264 9.46 17.30 15.17
N ARG A 265 8.63 18.35 15.07
CA ARG A 265 8.26 19.18 16.23
C ARG A 265 7.45 18.38 17.24
N VAL A 266 6.45 17.61 16.78
CA VAL A 266 5.63 16.72 17.63
C VAL A 266 6.48 15.64 18.30
N MET A 267 7.40 15.00 17.56
CA MET A 267 8.34 14.01 18.13
C MET A 267 9.25 14.62 19.19
N ARG A 268 9.75 15.83 18.94
CA ARG A 268 10.60 16.55 19.91
C ARG A 268 9.85 16.86 21.21
N ILE A 269 8.58 17.30 21.10
CA ILE A 269 7.70 17.56 22.26
C ILE A 269 7.45 16.27 23.04
N ARG A 270 7.09 15.16 22.34
CA ARG A 270 6.86 13.86 22.99
C ARG A 270 8.11 13.31 23.68
N ARG A 271 9.29 13.42 23.05
CA ARG A 271 10.57 13.03 23.68
C ARG A 271 10.92 13.91 24.90
N GLY A 272 10.60 15.21 24.85
CA GLY A 272 10.76 16.13 25.97
C GLY A 272 9.82 15.79 27.14
N ALA A 273 8.55 15.52 26.87
CA ALA A 273 7.57 15.10 27.87
C ALA A 273 7.94 13.75 28.52
N GLY A 274 8.38 12.76 27.73
CA GLY A 274 8.83 11.47 28.24
C GLY A 274 10.07 11.58 29.13
N ARG A 275 11.03 12.47 28.82
CA ARG A 275 12.20 12.74 29.67
C ARG A 275 11.80 13.40 31.00
N ARG A 276 10.88 14.36 30.99
CA ARG A 276 10.34 15.00 32.22
C ARG A 276 9.62 14.00 33.13
N LEU A 277 8.80 13.12 32.52
CA LEU A 277 8.10 12.08 33.27
C LEU A 277 9.08 11.08 33.91
N ARG A 278 10.08 10.60 33.17
CA ARG A 278 11.11 9.68 33.70
C ARG A 278 11.93 10.35 34.81
N ARG A 279 12.22 11.65 34.71
CA ARG A 279 12.91 12.41 35.76
C ARG A 279 12.06 12.49 37.02
N ARG A 280 10.77 12.85 36.90
CA ARG A 280 9.82 12.88 38.04
C ARG A 280 9.67 11.53 38.71
N VAL A 281 9.58 10.43 37.95
CA VAL A 281 9.52 9.08 38.49
C VAL A 281 10.81 8.71 39.23
N ARG A 282 11.98 9.08 38.71
CA ARG A 282 13.27 8.87 39.40
C ARG A 282 13.37 9.67 40.69
N GLU A 283 12.95 10.93 40.70
CA GLU A 283 12.94 11.79 41.88
C GLU A 283 11.96 11.27 42.95
N ALA A 284 10.77 10.81 42.57
CA ALA A 284 9.80 10.17 43.45
C ALA A 284 10.35 8.87 44.07
N ARG A 285 10.98 7.97 43.26
CA ARG A 285 11.63 6.76 43.76
C ARG A 285 12.80 7.04 44.70
N ARG A 286 13.55 8.13 44.47
CA ARG A 286 14.62 8.54 45.39
C ARG A 286 14.09 9.00 46.74
N ARG A 287 12.99 9.74 46.77
CA ARG A 287 12.32 10.20 48.00
C ARG A 287 11.71 9.04 48.81
N LEU A 288 11.23 7.97 48.15
CA LEU A 288 10.69 6.77 48.80
C LEU A 288 11.77 5.85 49.35
N ARG A 289 13.04 5.93 48.92
CA ARG A 289 14.17 5.16 49.46
C ARG A 289 14.88 5.85 50.62
N LEU A 290 14.52 7.07 50.94
CA LEU A 290 15.09 7.88 52.01
C LEU A 290 14.16 8.04 53.20
N ARG A 291 13.07 7.30 53.22
CA ARG A 291 12.19 7.06 54.34
C ARG A 291 12.21 5.55 54.68
#